data_8b20c12e549614fb350b55b0940edbcc
#
_entry.id   8b20c12e549614fb350b55b0940edbcc
#
_cell.length_a   1.000
_cell.length_b   1.000
_cell.length_c   1.000
_cell.angle_alpha   90.00
_cell.angle_beta   90.00
_cell.angle_gamma   90.00
#
_symmetry.space_group_name_H-M   'P 1'
#
loop_
_entity.id
_entity.type
_entity.pdbx_description
1 polymer ?
#
loop_
_entity_poly.entity_id
_entity_poly.type
_entity_poly.pdbx_seq_one_letter_code
_entity_poly.pdbx_strand_id
1 'polypeptide(L)'
;MNGIFYFSSTGNSLYLSKRIKSKLGGKIIYIPNYQGDASEFEKIIVVSPIYSFGLPVHTYNFLLNVNSNSKIYVVLNYGGMAGGADVFTYNYAKENNKNILGVFKMLMPENYTLTFSTPSIYNKMILKKSLKKIDDIILKIKQNGVFIPKKAKTNEKIYFTNKSNWHLVANDFSVKENCVKCGKCVENCPANNISFENEEITFKDN
;
A
#
# COMPACT_ATOMS: atom_id res chain seq x y z
N MET A 1 -4.96 18.51 11.31
CA MET A 1 -3.61 18.12 10.79
C MET A 1 -3.76 16.94 9.83
N ASN A 2 -2.87 16.80 8.82
CA ASN A 2 -2.90 15.66 7.90
C ASN A 2 -2.08 14.47 8.46
N GLY A 3 -2.66 13.25 8.41
CA GLY A 3 -1.95 11.98 8.59
C GLY A 3 -1.75 11.28 7.25
N ILE A 4 -0.50 10.97 6.90
CA ILE A 4 -0.15 10.25 5.68
C ILE A 4 0.33 8.87 6.10
N PHE A 5 -0.58 7.92 6.01
CA PHE A 5 -0.37 6.53 6.40
C PHE A 5 0.04 5.72 5.19
N TYR A 6 1.09 4.93 5.30
CA TYR A 6 1.55 4.13 4.19
C TYR A 6 1.90 2.70 4.57
N PHE A 7 1.68 1.81 3.62
CA PHE A 7 2.26 0.47 3.59
C PHE A 7 3.15 0.34 2.36
N SER A 8 4.38 -0.15 2.53
CA SER A 8 5.32 -0.31 1.43
C SER A 8 6.38 -1.35 1.75
N SER A 9 6.49 -2.40 0.94
CA SER A 9 7.58 -3.39 1.04
C SER A 9 8.79 -3.00 0.20
N THR A 10 8.60 -2.27 -0.92
CA THR A 10 9.65 -2.02 -1.93
C THR A 10 9.89 -0.53 -2.23
N GLY A 11 9.21 0.38 -1.49
CA GLY A 11 9.48 1.81 -1.53
C GLY A 11 8.52 2.68 -2.36
N ASN A 12 7.73 2.15 -3.29
CA ASN A 12 6.84 2.96 -4.13
C ASN A 12 5.84 3.80 -3.31
N SER A 13 5.14 3.18 -2.34
CA SER A 13 4.19 3.91 -1.49
C SER A 13 4.89 4.94 -0.60
N LEU A 14 6.06 4.62 -0.04
CA LEU A 14 6.85 5.56 0.75
C LEU A 14 7.27 6.78 -0.09
N TYR A 15 7.70 6.55 -1.33
CA TYR A 15 8.07 7.62 -2.25
C TYR A 15 6.89 8.57 -2.52
N LEU A 16 5.70 8.03 -2.80
CA LEU A 16 4.48 8.81 -2.99
C LEU A 16 4.09 9.56 -1.71
N SER A 17 4.21 8.94 -0.54
CA SER A 17 3.93 9.56 0.76
C SER A 17 4.84 10.75 1.04
N LYS A 18 6.14 10.65 0.73
CA LYS A 18 7.09 11.76 0.83
C LYS A 18 6.70 12.92 -0.10
N ARG A 19 6.26 12.62 -1.33
CA ARG A 19 5.78 13.63 -2.28
C ARG A 19 4.51 14.32 -1.78
N ILE A 20 3.55 13.57 -1.25
CA ILE A 20 2.33 14.11 -0.65
C ILE A 20 2.66 15.03 0.52
N LYS A 21 3.53 14.58 1.45
CA LYS A 21 3.97 15.38 2.60
C LYS A 21 4.60 16.70 2.17
N SER A 22 5.46 16.68 1.15
CA SER A 22 6.16 17.90 0.69
C SER A 22 5.20 19.00 0.20
N LYS A 23 3.97 18.64 -0.19
CA LYS A 23 2.96 19.56 -0.75
C LYS A 23 1.80 19.87 0.21
N LEU A 24 1.42 18.92 1.06
CA LEU A 24 0.27 19.05 1.97
C LEU A 24 0.70 19.22 3.43
N GLY A 25 1.96 19.03 3.76
CA GLY A 25 2.41 18.93 5.15
C GLY A 25 1.87 17.68 5.86
N GLY A 26 2.04 17.61 7.17
CA GLY A 26 1.53 16.52 7.99
C GLY A 26 2.59 15.50 8.42
N LYS A 27 2.14 14.42 9.05
CA LYS A 27 3.00 13.32 9.53
C LYS A 27 2.95 12.14 8.55
N ILE A 28 4.12 11.53 8.26
CA ILE A 28 4.21 10.24 7.56
C ILE A 28 4.29 9.14 8.62
N ILE A 29 3.42 8.14 8.50
CA ILE A 29 3.27 7.08 9.49
C ILE A 29 3.25 5.73 8.74
N TYR A 30 4.09 4.79 9.18
CA TYR A 30 4.11 3.44 8.64
C TYR A 30 3.00 2.61 9.30
N ILE A 31 2.06 2.12 8.50
CA ILE A 31 0.85 1.44 9.00
C ILE A 31 1.16 0.27 9.95
N PRO A 32 2.09 -0.65 9.67
CA PRO A 32 2.36 -1.79 10.56
C PRO A 32 2.78 -1.41 11.99
N ASN A 33 3.35 -0.21 12.16
CA ASN A 33 3.82 0.27 13.47
C ASN A 33 2.80 1.16 14.19
N TYR A 34 1.63 1.40 13.60
CA TYR A 34 0.62 2.30 14.16
C TYR A 34 -0.48 1.54 14.89
N GLN A 35 -0.74 1.91 16.14
CA GLN A 35 -1.70 1.24 17.03
C GLN A 35 -2.97 2.08 17.32
N GLY A 36 -3.05 3.32 16.85
CA GLY A 36 -4.17 4.22 17.13
C GLY A 36 -5.33 4.08 16.12
N ASP A 37 -6.39 4.84 16.36
CA ASP A 37 -7.54 4.99 15.46
C ASP A 37 -7.45 6.22 14.55
N ALA A 38 -6.34 6.92 14.60
CA ALA A 38 -6.03 8.13 13.84
C ALA A 38 -7.00 9.32 14.09
N SER A 39 -7.68 9.36 15.25
CA SER A 39 -8.63 10.42 15.61
C SER A 39 -8.01 11.81 15.69
N GLU A 40 -6.69 11.91 15.94
CA GLU A 40 -5.94 13.16 15.95
C GLU A 40 -5.79 13.82 14.56
N PHE A 41 -6.13 13.11 13.49
CA PHE A 41 -6.01 13.62 12.12
C PHE A 41 -7.38 13.97 11.53
N GLU A 42 -7.55 15.22 11.11
CA GLU A 42 -8.75 15.66 10.37
C GLU A 42 -8.82 15.00 8.98
N LYS A 43 -7.66 14.86 8.34
CA LYS A 43 -7.52 14.26 7.03
C LYS A 43 -6.51 13.13 7.06
N ILE A 44 -6.95 11.98 6.59
CA ILE A 44 -6.17 10.75 6.50
C ILE A 44 -5.93 10.41 5.04
N ILE A 45 -4.66 10.28 4.66
CA ILE A 45 -4.26 9.91 3.31
C ILE A 45 -3.55 8.56 3.40
N VAL A 46 -4.19 7.51 2.92
CA VAL A 46 -3.64 6.16 2.90
C VAL A 46 -2.95 5.91 1.58
N VAL A 47 -1.67 5.54 1.61
CA VAL A 47 -0.88 5.22 0.41
C VAL A 47 -0.47 3.76 0.47
N SER A 48 -0.95 2.95 -0.49
CA SER A 48 -0.82 1.49 -0.44
C SER A 48 -0.57 0.89 -1.81
N PRO A 49 0.19 -0.20 -1.92
CA PRO A 49 0.21 -1.00 -3.14
C PRO A 49 -1.10 -1.77 -3.29
N ILE A 50 -1.35 -2.24 -4.52
CA ILE A 50 -2.39 -3.23 -4.81
C ILE A 50 -1.75 -4.61 -4.80
N TYR A 51 -2.27 -5.51 -3.97
CA TYR A 51 -1.91 -6.93 -3.93
C TYR A 51 -3.13 -7.76 -4.34
N SER A 52 -2.98 -8.58 -5.39
CA SER A 52 -4.06 -9.46 -5.89
C SER A 52 -5.38 -8.73 -6.10
N PHE A 53 -5.35 -7.52 -6.66
CA PHE A 53 -6.52 -6.65 -6.95
C PHE A 53 -7.21 -6.05 -5.72
N GLY A 54 -6.58 -6.08 -4.55
CA GLY A 54 -7.09 -5.49 -3.31
C GLY A 54 -6.00 -4.86 -2.47
N LEU A 55 -6.26 -4.71 -1.17
CA LEU A 55 -5.35 -4.08 -0.22
C LEU A 55 -4.49 -5.11 0.49
N PRO A 56 -3.21 -4.82 0.77
CA PRO A 56 -2.44 -5.60 1.76
C PRO A 56 -3.18 -5.69 3.09
N VAL A 57 -3.01 -6.80 3.81
CA VAL A 57 -3.71 -7.07 5.09
C VAL A 57 -3.55 -5.92 6.09
N HIS A 58 -2.36 -5.36 6.22
CA HIS A 58 -2.10 -4.22 7.12
C HIS A 58 -2.94 -2.99 6.75
N THR A 59 -3.03 -2.65 5.46
CA THR A 59 -3.83 -1.52 5.00
C THR A 59 -5.33 -1.79 5.15
N TYR A 60 -5.74 -3.03 4.88
CA TYR A 60 -7.12 -3.48 5.04
C TYR A 60 -7.58 -3.33 6.50
N ASN A 61 -6.81 -3.83 7.45
CA ASN A 61 -7.09 -3.74 8.88
C ASN A 61 -7.03 -2.29 9.39
N PHE A 62 -6.08 -1.50 8.92
CA PHE A 62 -6.00 -0.08 9.25
C PHE A 62 -7.27 0.68 8.85
N LEU A 63 -7.79 0.47 7.64
CA LEU A 63 -9.03 1.10 7.19
C LEU A 63 -10.25 0.70 8.02
N LEU A 64 -10.28 -0.50 8.59
CA LEU A 64 -11.34 -0.91 9.54
C LEU A 64 -11.28 -0.10 10.85
N ASN A 65 -10.08 0.16 11.36
CA ASN A 65 -9.87 0.75 12.68
C ASN A 65 -9.78 2.28 12.67
N VAL A 66 -9.57 2.89 11.49
CA VAL A 66 -9.45 4.35 11.38
C VAL A 66 -10.76 5.05 11.77
N ASN A 67 -10.64 6.21 12.42
CA ASN A 67 -11.79 7.03 12.81
C ASN A 67 -12.68 7.38 11.61
N SER A 68 -13.97 7.09 11.71
CA SER A 68 -14.96 7.30 10.65
C SER A 68 -15.25 8.79 10.35
N ASN A 69 -14.97 9.70 11.27
CA ASN A 69 -15.22 11.13 11.09
C ASN A 69 -14.12 11.83 10.28
N SER A 70 -12.92 11.26 10.23
CA SER A 70 -11.83 11.83 9.44
C SER A 70 -12.11 11.77 7.95
N LYS A 71 -11.69 12.79 7.20
CA LYS A 71 -11.76 12.78 5.73
C LYS A 71 -10.69 11.83 5.17
N ILE A 72 -11.11 10.73 4.56
CA ILE A 72 -10.21 9.68 4.10
C ILE A 72 -10.00 9.76 2.60
N TYR A 73 -8.75 9.72 2.17
CA TYR A 73 -8.31 9.54 0.78
C TYR A 73 -7.40 8.33 0.69
N VAL A 74 -7.54 7.55 -0.38
CA VAL A 74 -6.66 6.41 -0.63
C VAL A 74 -5.96 6.59 -1.97
N VAL A 75 -4.64 6.41 -1.99
CA VAL A 75 -3.81 6.42 -3.20
C VAL A 75 -3.22 5.04 -3.37
N LEU A 76 -3.76 4.29 -4.31
CA LEU A 76 -3.34 2.93 -4.64
C LEU A 76 -2.28 2.97 -5.73
N ASN A 77 -1.14 2.32 -5.51
CA ASN A 77 -0.12 2.17 -6.54
C ASN A 77 0.01 0.73 -7.04
N TYR A 78 0.31 0.57 -8.33
CA TYR A 78 0.43 -0.72 -8.99
C TYR A 78 1.41 -0.63 -10.15
N GLY A 79 2.04 -1.76 -10.52
CA GLY A 79 2.98 -1.84 -11.65
C GLY A 79 2.34 -2.38 -12.93
N GLY A 80 1.53 -3.43 -12.82
CA GLY A 80 0.85 -4.08 -13.95
C GLY A 80 -0.64 -3.72 -14.02
N MET A 81 -1.49 -4.51 -13.38
CA MET A 81 -2.95 -4.39 -13.44
C MET A 81 -3.56 -4.00 -12.09
N ALA A 82 -4.50 -3.06 -12.10
CA ALA A 82 -5.24 -2.63 -10.92
C ALA A 82 -6.55 -3.40 -10.66
N GLY A 83 -7.14 -4.01 -11.69
CA GLY A 83 -8.28 -4.94 -11.58
C GLY A 83 -9.51 -4.45 -10.82
N GLY A 84 -9.82 -3.15 -10.84
CA GLY A 84 -10.96 -2.58 -10.10
C GLY A 84 -10.71 -2.40 -8.59
N ALA A 85 -9.45 -2.48 -8.13
CA ALA A 85 -9.09 -2.32 -6.72
C ALA A 85 -9.52 -0.98 -6.11
N ASP A 86 -9.63 0.09 -6.90
CA ASP A 86 -10.16 1.38 -6.46
C ASP A 86 -11.64 1.31 -6.11
N VAL A 87 -12.44 0.66 -6.94
CA VAL A 87 -13.87 0.44 -6.69
C VAL A 87 -14.06 -0.45 -5.47
N PHE A 88 -13.32 -1.56 -5.40
CA PHE A 88 -13.33 -2.46 -4.24
C PHE A 88 -12.99 -1.71 -2.95
N THR A 89 -11.89 -0.95 -2.92
CA THR A 89 -11.48 -0.18 -1.74
C THR A 89 -12.51 0.86 -1.34
N TYR A 90 -13.12 1.55 -2.31
CA TYR A 90 -14.14 2.55 -2.05
C TYR A 90 -15.40 1.93 -1.43
N ASN A 91 -15.91 0.85 -2.03
CA ASN A 91 -17.08 0.14 -1.53
C ASN A 91 -16.84 -0.41 -0.13
N TYR A 92 -15.70 -1.10 0.06
CA TYR A 92 -15.30 -1.63 1.35
C TYR A 92 -15.28 -0.55 2.45
N ALA A 93 -14.68 0.61 2.18
CA ALA A 93 -14.66 1.69 3.15
C ALA A 93 -16.06 2.24 3.45
N LYS A 94 -16.94 2.36 2.43
CA LYS A 94 -18.34 2.79 2.60
C LYS A 94 -19.17 1.80 3.42
N GLU A 95 -19.05 0.51 3.15
CA GLU A 95 -19.73 -0.56 3.88
C GLU A 95 -19.32 -0.60 5.36
N ASN A 96 -18.10 -0.15 5.67
CA ASN A 96 -17.60 0.00 7.04
C ASN A 96 -17.75 1.43 7.60
N ASN A 97 -18.70 2.21 7.07
CA ASN A 97 -19.06 3.55 7.53
C ASN A 97 -17.89 4.55 7.59
N LYS A 98 -16.89 4.41 6.69
CA LYS A 98 -15.77 5.35 6.63
C LYS A 98 -16.10 6.56 5.78
N ASN A 99 -15.68 7.74 6.23
CA ASN A 99 -15.85 9.00 5.50
C ASN A 99 -14.82 9.12 4.36
N ILE A 100 -14.91 8.20 3.39
CA ILE A 100 -14.02 8.17 2.24
C ILE A 100 -14.46 9.17 1.18
N LEU A 101 -13.60 10.12 0.85
CA LEU A 101 -13.84 11.15 -0.15
C LEU A 101 -13.26 10.79 -1.51
N GLY A 102 -12.23 9.94 -1.56
CA GLY A 102 -11.68 9.53 -2.85
C GLY A 102 -10.70 8.36 -2.80
N VAL A 103 -10.71 7.58 -3.88
CA VAL A 103 -9.72 6.53 -4.13
C VAL A 103 -9.09 6.77 -5.50
N PHE A 104 -7.78 6.87 -5.54
CA PHE A 104 -6.99 7.15 -6.73
C PHE A 104 -6.09 5.97 -7.08
N LYS A 105 -5.92 5.69 -8.36
CA LYS A 105 -4.97 4.69 -8.86
C LYS A 105 -3.76 5.36 -9.50
N MET A 106 -2.57 4.87 -9.17
CA MET A 106 -1.29 5.34 -9.70
C MET A 106 -0.49 4.19 -10.28
N LEU A 107 -0.17 4.27 -11.56
CA LEU A 107 0.83 3.39 -12.15
C LEU A 107 2.21 3.82 -11.62
N MET A 108 2.95 2.87 -11.06
CA MET A 108 4.33 3.05 -10.58
C MET A 108 5.23 1.99 -11.23
N PRO A 109 6.56 2.16 -11.16
CA PRO A 109 7.46 1.10 -11.61
C PRO A 109 7.10 -0.26 -11.03
N GLU A 110 7.07 -1.30 -11.89
CA GLU A 110 6.85 -2.67 -11.46
C GLU A 110 8.03 -3.15 -10.62
N ASN A 111 7.75 -3.82 -9.53
CA ASN A 111 8.74 -4.35 -8.59
C ASN A 111 8.45 -5.79 -8.12
N TYR A 112 7.50 -6.46 -8.76
CA TYR A 112 7.24 -7.88 -8.55
C TYR A 112 8.21 -8.72 -9.41
N THR A 113 9.46 -8.78 -8.95
CA THR A 113 10.60 -9.34 -9.69
C THR A 113 10.54 -10.86 -9.88
N LEU A 114 9.65 -11.55 -9.17
CA LEU A 114 9.43 -13.00 -9.37
C LEU A 114 8.83 -13.32 -10.73
N THR A 115 8.07 -12.40 -11.31
CA THR A 115 7.33 -12.64 -12.57
C THR A 115 7.74 -11.67 -13.69
N PHE A 116 8.17 -10.46 -13.34
CA PHE A 116 8.42 -9.40 -14.31
C PHE A 116 9.85 -8.87 -14.24
N SER A 117 10.55 -8.93 -15.38
CA SER A 117 11.78 -8.17 -15.59
C SER A 117 11.41 -6.85 -16.29
N THR A 118 11.54 -5.73 -15.58
CA THR A 118 11.20 -4.42 -16.16
C THR A 118 12.45 -3.65 -16.56
N PRO A 119 12.58 -3.28 -17.84
CA PRO A 119 13.69 -2.46 -18.31
C PRO A 119 13.74 -1.12 -17.57
N SER A 120 14.94 -0.67 -17.20
CA SER A 120 15.16 0.58 -16.44
C SER A 120 14.62 1.82 -17.15
N ILE A 121 14.65 1.85 -18.49
CA ILE A 121 14.12 2.95 -19.32
C ILE A 121 12.60 3.04 -19.17
N TYR A 122 11.89 1.91 -19.24
CA TYR A 122 10.44 1.86 -19.06
C TYR A 122 10.04 2.35 -17.66
N ASN A 123 10.73 1.91 -16.64
CA ASN A 123 10.50 2.36 -15.26
C ASN A 123 10.72 3.87 -15.08
N LYS A 124 11.73 4.45 -15.72
CA LYS A 124 11.97 5.90 -15.72
C LYS A 124 10.81 6.66 -16.38
N MET A 125 10.29 6.16 -17.50
CA MET A 125 9.14 6.77 -18.20
C MET A 125 7.88 6.72 -17.34
N ILE A 126 7.59 5.57 -16.72
CA ILE A 126 6.45 5.41 -15.79
C ILE A 126 6.59 6.41 -14.65
N LEU A 127 7.74 6.48 -14.00
CA LEU A 127 7.96 7.38 -12.88
C LEU A 127 7.71 8.84 -13.25
N LYS A 128 8.21 9.30 -14.43
CA LYS A 128 7.98 10.66 -14.92
C LYS A 128 6.50 10.99 -15.11
N LYS A 129 5.71 10.06 -15.68
CA LYS A 129 4.25 10.19 -15.85
C LYS A 129 3.53 10.21 -14.49
N SER A 130 3.95 9.35 -13.58
CA SER A 130 3.37 9.21 -12.25
C SER A 130 3.55 10.48 -11.42
N LEU A 131 4.71 11.15 -11.53
CA LEU A 131 4.96 12.41 -10.83
C LEU A 131 4.00 13.53 -11.23
N LYS A 132 3.63 13.63 -12.51
CA LYS A 132 2.62 14.60 -12.96
C LYS A 132 1.24 14.24 -12.40
N LYS A 133 0.87 12.97 -12.45
CA LYS A 133 -0.43 12.51 -11.96
C LYS A 133 -0.59 12.67 -10.45
N ILE A 134 0.46 12.46 -9.65
CA ILE A 134 0.37 12.62 -8.19
C ILE A 134 0.15 14.08 -7.81
N ASP A 135 0.70 15.04 -8.54
CA ASP A 135 0.48 16.46 -8.27
C ASP A 135 -0.99 16.85 -8.50
N ASP A 136 -1.66 16.30 -9.53
CA ASP A 136 -3.11 16.48 -9.76
C ASP A 136 -3.94 15.85 -8.63
N ILE A 137 -3.55 14.67 -8.13
CA ILE A 137 -4.20 14.01 -6.98
C ILE A 137 -4.04 14.87 -5.73
N ILE A 138 -2.85 15.35 -5.45
CA ILE A 138 -2.56 16.22 -4.30
C ILE A 138 -3.42 17.48 -4.32
N LEU A 139 -3.59 18.10 -5.48
CA LEU A 139 -4.45 19.28 -5.61
C LEU A 139 -5.90 18.96 -5.23
N LYS A 140 -6.46 17.84 -5.72
CA LYS A 140 -7.81 17.38 -5.37
C LYS A 140 -7.97 17.13 -3.86
N ILE A 141 -6.98 16.48 -3.23
CA ILE A 141 -6.97 16.24 -1.79
C ILE A 141 -6.90 17.57 -1.02
N LYS A 142 -6.08 18.51 -1.48
CA LYS A 142 -5.96 19.84 -0.86
C LYS A 142 -7.28 20.59 -0.85
N GLN A 143 -8.03 20.51 -1.93
CA GLN A 143 -9.35 21.16 -2.10
C GLN A 143 -10.50 20.40 -1.42
N ASN A 144 -10.27 19.33 -0.70
CA ASN A 144 -11.28 18.41 -0.17
C ASN A 144 -12.27 17.88 -1.25
N GLY A 145 -11.78 17.71 -2.47
CA GLY A 145 -12.59 17.25 -3.59
C GLY A 145 -13.07 15.80 -3.37
N VAL A 146 -14.30 15.52 -3.77
CA VAL A 146 -14.84 14.14 -3.77
C VAL A 146 -14.48 13.48 -5.09
N PHE A 147 -13.91 12.29 -5.01
CA PHE A 147 -13.50 11.51 -6.18
C PHE A 147 -13.94 10.05 -6.06
N ILE A 148 -15.14 9.77 -6.57
CA ILE A 148 -15.72 8.43 -6.59
C ILE A 148 -15.13 7.66 -7.78
N PRO A 149 -14.57 6.46 -7.58
CA PRO A 149 -14.10 5.62 -8.68
C PRO A 149 -15.22 5.31 -9.67
N LYS A 150 -14.88 5.30 -10.96
CA LYS A 150 -15.84 4.88 -11.99
C LYS A 150 -16.22 3.41 -11.78
N LYS A 151 -17.51 3.09 -11.89
CA LYS A 151 -18.00 1.72 -11.79
C LYS A 151 -17.20 0.78 -12.70
N ALA A 152 -16.63 -0.27 -12.13
CA ALA A 152 -15.83 -1.26 -12.84
C ALA A 152 -16.05 -2.65 -12.22
N LYS A 153 -15.76 -3.71 -12.97
CA LYS A 153 -15.74 -5.07 -12.42
C LYS A 153 -14.59 -5.19 -11.42
N THR A 154 -14.91 -5.65 -10.22
CA THR A 154 -13.92 -5.95 -9.18
C THR A 154 -13.49 -7.41 -9.26
N ASN A 155 -12.31 -7.71 -8.75
CA ASN A 155 -11.79 -9.08 -8.68
C ASN A 155 -11.74 -9.58 -7.23
N GLU A 156 -12.77 -9.26 -6.44
CA GLU A 156 -12.87 -9.58 -5.01
C GLU A 156 -12.70 -11.08 -4.73
N LYS A 157 -13.32 -11.94 -5.53
CA LYS A 157 -13.16 -13.39 -5.37
C LYS A 157 -11.69 -13.81 -5.46
N ILE A 158 -10.96 -13.29 -6.44
CA ILE A 158 -9.53 -13.58 -6.61
C ILE A 158 -8.74 -13.03 -5.39
N TYR A 159 -9.06 -11.82 -4.96
CA TYR A 159 -8.42 -11.21 -3.80
C TYR A 159 -8.60 -12.07 -2.54
N PHE A 160 -9.82 -12.46 -2.19
CA PHE A 160 -10.07 -13.23 -0.97
C PHE A 160 -9.49 -14.64 -1.05
N THR A 161 -9.54 -15.30 -2.22
CA THR A 161 -8.90 -16.61 -2.41
C THR A 161 -7.38 -16.52 -2.22
N ASN A 162 -6.73 -15.50 -2.80
CA ASN A 162 -5.29 -15.33 -2.64
C ASN A 162 -4.93 -14.94 -1.20
N LYS A 163 -5.73 -14.06 -0.57
CA LYS A 163 -5.52 -13.63 0.82
C LYS A 163 -5.53 -14.82 1.79
N SER A 164 -6.43 -15.77 1.61
CA SER A 164 -6.49 -16.98 2.46
C SER A 164 -5.27 -17.90 2.30
N ASN A 165 -4.54 -17.79 1.18
CA ASN A 165 -3.42 -18.65 0.84
C ASN A 165 -2.04 -17.94 0.95
N TRP A 166 -1.98 -16.66 1.30
CA TRP A 166 -0.70 -15.93 1.34
C TRP A 166 0.31 -16.52 2.32
N HIS A 167 -0.15 -17.08 3.42
CA HIS A 167 0.74 -17.75 4.39
C HIS A 167 1.50 -18.94 3.77
N LEU A 168 0.91 -19.65 2.80
CA LEU A 168 1.54 -20.79 2.14
C LEU A 168 2.76 -20.40 1.28
N VAL A 169 2.84 -19.12 0.84
CA VAL A 169 3.97 -18.63 0.05
C VAL A 169 5.28 -18.62 0.85
N ALA A 170 5.20 -18.58 2.17
CA ALA A 170 6.38 -18.63 3.04
C ALA A 170 7.21 -19.90 2.86
N ASN A 171 6.56 -21.03 2.53
CA ASN A 171 7.20 -22.32 2.33
C ASN A 171 8.17 -22.35 1.13
N ASP A 172 8.00 -21.42 0.18
CA ASP A 172 8.82 -21.31 -1.03
C ASP A 172 10.07 -20.45 -0.81
N PHE A 173 10.22 -19.80 0.35
CA PHE A 173 11.39 -18.97 0.65
C PHE A 173 12.53 -19.79 1.23
N SER A 174 13.72 -19.52 0.73
CA SER A 174 14.95 -20.11 1.23
C SER A 174 16.07 -19.08 1.30
N VAL A 175 17.02 -19.30 2.18
CA VAL A 175 18.22 -18.49 2.31
C VAL A 175 19.32 -19.06 1.40
N LYS A 176 19.88 -18.21 0.52
CA LYS A 176 20.98 -18.63 -0.36
C LYS A 176 22.32 -18.67 0.39
N GLU A 177 23.25 -19.47 -0.08
CA GLU A 177 24.61 -19.63 0.48
C GLU A 177 25.41 -18.32 0.59
N ASN A 178 25.14 -17.35 -0.30
CA ASN A 178 25.79 -16.03 -0.26
C ASN A 178 25.16 -15.05 0.74
N CYS A 179 24.33 -15.51 1.64
CA CYS A 179 23.74 -14.68 2.70
C CYS A 179 24.83 -14.23 3.69
N VAL A 180 25.00 -12.91 3.82
CA VAL A 180 25.97 -12.30 4.77
C VAL A 180 25.36 -12.10 6.16
N LYS A 181 24.20 -12.63 6.45
CA LYS A 181 23.51 -12.59 7.76
C LYS A 181 23.34 -11.19 8.34
N CYS A 182 23.18 -10.16 7.51
CA CYS A 182 23.10 -8.76 7.93
C CYS A 182 21.79 -8.35 8.64
N GLY A 183 20.81 -9.26 8.74
CA GLY A 183 19.53 -9.01 9.44
C GLY A 183 18.53 -8.07 8.75
N LYS A 184 18.87 -7.44 7.62
CA LYS A 184 18.00 -6.47 6.95
C LYS A 184 16.62 -7.03 6.55
N CYS A 185 16.54 -8.31 6.20
CA CYS A 185 15.27 -8.96 5.88
C CYS A 185 14.37 -9.08 7.11
N VAL A 186 14.95 -9.33 8.28
CA VAL A 186 14.25 -9.41 9.57
C VAL A 186 13.72 -8.04 9.96
N GLU A 187 14.58 -7.02 9.98
CA GLU A 187 14.22 -5.64 10.36
C GLU A 187 13.13 -5.02 9.48
N ASN A 188 13.13 -5.36 8.19
CA ASN A 188 12.23 -4.76 7.21
C ASN A 188 11.02 -5.63 6.85
N CYS A 189 10.84 -6.79 7.46
CA CYS A 189 9.68 -7.63 7.21
C CYS A 189 8.41 -7.01 7.78
N PRO A 190 7.45 -6.55 6.96
CA PRO A 190 6.25 -5.89 7.46
C PRO A 190 5.29 -6.85 8.16
N ALA A 191 5.45 -8.15 7.93
CA ALA A 191 4.65 -9.20 8.57
C ALA A 191 5.31 -9.77 9.83
N ASN A 192 6.54 -9.32 10.18
CA ASN A 192 7.36 -9.92 11.25
C ASN A 192 7.54 -11.43 11.09
N ASN A 193 7.57 -11.88 9.84
CA ASN A 193 7.57 -13.30 9.46
C ASN A 193 8.98 -13.87 9.24
N ILE A 194 10.00 -13.07 9.48
CA ILE A 194 11.41 -13.45 9.33
C ILE A 194 12.07 -13.24 10.67
N SER A 195 12.75 -14.25 11.17
CA SER A 195 13.55 -14.18 12.40
C SER A 195 15.02 -14.58 12.15
N PHE A 196 15.87 -14.19 13.09
CA PHE A 196 17.27 -14.60 13.13
C PHE A 196 17.45 -15.43 14.41
N GLU A 197 17.52 -16.74 14.26
CA GLU A 197 17.59 -17.69 15.38
C GLU A 197 18.75 -18.64 15.16
N ASN A 198 19.54 -18.89 16.21
CA ASN A 198 20.72 -19.77 16.15
C ASN A 198 21.66 -19.47 14.97
N GLU A 199 21.90 -18.18 14.71
CA GLU A 199 22.72 -17.70 13.58
C GLU A 199 22.16 -18.00 12.19
N GLU A 200 20.89 -18.36 12.08
CA GLU A 200 20.20 -18.63 10.84
C GLU A 200 18.97 -17.74 10.64
N ILE A 201 18.67 -17.45 9.36
CA ILE A 201 17.43 -16.76 8.99
C ILE A 201 16.33 -17.81 8.82
N THR A 202 15.25 -17.64 9.56
CA THR A 202 14.07 -18.51 9.50
C THR A 202 12.84 -17.76 9.03
N PHE A 203 11.95 -18.44 8.35
CA PHE A 203 10.67 -17.92 7.89
C PHE A 203 9.55 -18.57 8.70
N LYS A 204 8.62 -17.76 9.22
CA LYS A 204 7.48 -18.23 10.02
C LYS A 204 6.25 -18.37 9.14
N ASP A 205 5.40 -19.34 9.47
CA ASP A 205 4.11 -19.55 8.81
C ASP A 205 3.05 -18.66 9.48
N ASN A 206 2.96 -17.39 9.11
CA ASN A 206 1.96 -16.47 9.65
C ASN A 206 1.03 -15.94 8.55
#